data_e98ed31caf12c63985894434859b735a
#
_entry.id   e98ed31caf12c63985894434859b735a
#
_cell.length_a   1.000
_cell.length_b   1.000
_cell.length_c   1.000
_cell.angle_alpha   90.00
_cell.angle_beta   90.00
_cell.angle_gamma   90.00
#
_symmetry.space_group_name_H-M   'P 1'
#
loop_
_entity.id
_entity.type
_entity.pdbx_description
1 polymer ?
#
loop_
_entity_poly.entity_id
_entity_poly.type
_entity_poly.pdbx_seq_one_letter_code
_entity_poly.pdbx_strand_id
1 'polypeptide(L)'
;MLFRMGDFYELFFEDAEVVAPVLGLTLTSRDKNSDNPVPMAGFPYHALDGYLQKLIRAGYRVAICDQVEDPKTAKGMVRREVTQTVTPGTLTDPALLDPRAYNYIAGVASTRDGIGLAWLELSTGRFQATTVTLTDLSDELARLSPAECVVCEDTVDEIGLGWLADQLGISLAHRAAWQFGVDACRRTLLDHFGTRTLEGFDFSDDDIAAATAAGALLAYAAENHLSALPHVARLEAYSSSQFLVIDEATRRSLELTRTLVDGNREGSLLGVVDETVTSMGARLLGEWLSNPLTDIVQIASRLDAVEEFRGGPAVCREVREQLKGIYDLERLTARVATGRASPRDLGCLSGTLARLPQLKQLLSERDACLLGELEERLDLCSDVLERVSATLVDDPPLLVSDGGIIRDGFDVELDRLRDLARGGKEWIAAYQLSLIHI
;
A
#
# COMPACT_ATOMS: atom_id res chain seq x y z
N MET A 1 -10.46 -1.87 -19.53
CA MET A 1 -11.53 -1.70 -18.50
C MET A 1 -12.19 -3.05 -18.23
N LEU A 2 -12.39 -3.39 -16.95
CA LEU A 2 -13.09 -4.60 -16.50
C LEU A 2 -14.52 -4.25 -16.11
N PHE A 3 -15.51 -4.78 -16.81
CA PHE A 3 -16.92 -4.52 -16.54
C PHE A 3 -17.55 -5.69 -15.78
N ARG A 4 -18.12 -5.43 -14.60
CA ARG A 4 -18.89 -6.41 -13.85
C ARG A 4 -20.22 -6.70 -14.55
N MET A 5 -20.35 -7.92 -15.05
CA MET A 5 -21.55 -8.42 -15.74
C MET A 5 -22.07 -9.69 -15.03
N GLY A 6 -22.89 -9.50 -13.98
CA GLY A 6 -23.33 -10.60 -13.14
C GLY A 6 -22.16 -11.24 -12.36
N ASP A 7 -21.90 -12.51 -12.64
CA ASP A 7 -20.83 -13.29 -11.98
C ASP A 7 -19.48 -13.23 -12.69
N PHE A 8 -19.34 -12.38 -13.72
CA PHE A 8 -18.11 -12.22 -14.50
C PHE A 8 -17.63 -10.78 -14.53
N TYR A 9 -16.31 -10.61 -14.71
CA TYR A 9 -15.72 -9.42 -15.28
C TYR A 9 -15.48 -9.68 -16.77
N GLU A 10 -15.98 -8.79 -17.59
CA GLU A 10 -15.90 -8.87 -19.06
C GLU A 10 -15.12 -7.68 -19.60
N LEU A 11 -14.34 -7.95 -20.66
CA LEU A 11 -13.60 -6.97 -21.44
C LEU A 11 -14.17 -6.99 -22.87
N PHE A 12 -14.18 -5.83 -23.53
CA PHE A 12 -14.74 -5.68 -24.87
C PHE A 12 -13.76 -4.94 -25.78
N PHE A 13 -13.97 -5.10 -27.09
CA PHE A 13 -13.24 -4.43 -28.16
C PHE A 13 -11.71 -4.64 -28.03
N GLU A 14 -10.95 -3.57 -28.22
CA GLU A 14 -9.48 -3.56 -28.15
C GLU A 14 -8.95 -4.07 -26.80
N ASP A 15 -9.61 -3.72 -25.69
CA ASP A 15 -9.23 -4.23 -24.37
C ASP A 15 -9.29 -5.76 -24.30
N ALA A 16 -10.27 -6.38 -24.95
CA ALA A 16 -10.37 -7.84 -24.99
C ALA A 16 -9.25 -8.46 -25.84
N GLU A 17 -8.94 -7.87 -26.99
CA GLU A 17 -7.88 -8.34 -27.90
C GLU A 17 -6.49 -8.26 -27.28
N VAL A 18 -6.18 -7.14 -26.59
CA VAL A 18 -4.91 -6.90 -25.93
C VAL A 18 -4.74 -7.77 -24.68
N VAL A 19 -5.79 -7.86 -23.87
CA VAL A 19 -5.70 -8.47 -22.53
C VAL A 19 -5.87 -10.00 -22.56
N ALA A 20 -6.68 -10.56 -23.49
CA ALA A 20 -6.91 -12.01 -23.54
C ALA A 20 -5.61 -12.84 -23.63
N PRO A 21 -4.62 -12.51 -24.48
CA PRO A 21 -3.34 -13.21 -24.53
C PRO A 21 -2.54 -13.12 -23.22
N VAL A 22 -2.51 -11.94 -22.60
CA VAL A 22 -1.78 -11.68 -21.34
C VAL A 22 -2.32 -12.52 -20.19
N LEU A 23 -3.64 -12.67 -20.13
CA LEU A 23 -4.31 -13.43 -19.09
C LEU A 23 -4.46 -14.94 -19.41
N GLY A 24 -4.17 -15.35 -20.64
CA GLY A 24 -4.41 -16.71 -21.11
C GLY A 24 -5.91 -17.01 -21.25
N LEU A 25 -6.73 -16.00 -21.58
CA LEU A 25 -8.16 -16.12 -21.78
C LEU A 25 -8.48 -16.41 -23.25
N THR A 26 -9.59 -17.10 -23.47
CA THR A 26 -10.13 -17.31 -24.83
C THR A 26 -10.84 -16.05 -25.29
N LEU A 27 -10.37 -15.48 -26.40
CA LEU A 27 -11.09 -14.41 -27.09
C LEU A 27 -12.34 -14.98 -27.74
N THR A 28 -13.50 -14.40 -27.47
CA THR A 28 -14.80 -14.78 -28.02
C THR A 28 -15.51 -13.56 -28.57
N SER A 29 -16.73 -13.71 -29.02
CA SER A 29 -17.54 -12.61 -29.50
C SER A 29 -18.98 -12.74 -28.97
N ARG A 30 -19.54 -11.60 -28.58
CA ARG A 30 -20.90 -11.55 -28.02
C ARG A 30 -21.97 -11.83 -29.07
N ASP A 31 -21.79 -11.36 -30.29
CA ASP A 31 -22.77 -11.51 -31.39
C ASP A 31 -22.10 -12.18 -32.60
N LYS A 32 -21.83 -13.49 -32.46
CA LYS A 32 -21.13 -14.27 -33.50
C LYS A 32 -21.80 -14.28 -34.90
N ASN A 33 -23.09 -13.93 -34.97
CA ASN A 33 -23.89 -13.91 -36.19
C ASN A 33 -24.14 -12.48 -36.70
N SER A 34 -23.55 -11.43 -36.14
CA SER A 34 -23.68 -10.07 -36.62
C SER A 34 -22.62 -9.76 -37.67
N ASP A 35 -22.88 -8.78 -38.56
CA ASP A 35 -21.93 -8.31 -39.55
C ASP A 35 -20.67 -7.65 -38.91
N ASN A 36 -20.73 -7.31 -37.59
CA ASN A 36 -19.64 -6.71 -36.82
C ASN A 36 -19.60 -7.34 -35.42
N PRO A 37 -19.02 -8.53 -35.29
CA PRO A 37 -18.94 -9.22 -33.99
C PRO A 37 -18.04 -8.44 -33.02
N VAL A 38 -18.53 -8.16 -31.79
CA VAL A 38 -17.77 -7.45 -30.74
C VAL A 38 -16.82 -8.42 -30.06
N PRO A 39 -15.49 -8.23 -30.16
CA PRO A 39 -14.52 -9.02 -29.43
C PRO A 39 -14.77 -8.94 -27.92
N MET A 40 -14.73 -10.07 -27.24
CA MET A 40 -15.00 -10.17 -25.80
C MET A 40 -14.11 -11.24 -25.17
N ALA A 41 -13.64 -10.97 -23.96
CA ALA A 41 -13.03 -11.95 -23.07
C ALA A 41 -13.55 -11.72 -21.64
N GLY A 42 -13.51 -12.74 -20.79
CA GLY A 42 -14.00 -12.56 -19.42
C GLY A 42 -13.57 -13.70 -18.51
N PHE A 43 -13.69 -13.44 -17.21
CA PHE A 43 -13.36 -14.38 -16.14
C PHE A 43 -14.32 -14.22 -14.95
N PRO A 44 -14.50 -15.25 -14.11
CA PRO A 44 -15.37 -15.18 -12.93
C PRO A 44 -14.91 -14.08 -11.96
N TYR A 45 -15.86 -13.35 -11.37
CA TYR A 45 -15.54 -12.17 -10.54
C TYR A 45 -14.68 -12.50 -9.32
N HIS A 46 -14.85 -13.68 -8.73
CA HIS A 46 -14.07 -14.12 -7.58
C HIS A 46 -12.58 -14.40 -7.91
N ALA A 47 -12.23 -14.44 -9.19
CA ALA A 47 -10.86 -14.61 -9.65
C ALA A 47 -10.16 -13.27 -9.97
N LEU A 48 -10.80 -12.13 -9.67
CA LEU A 48 -10.31 -10.79 -10.00
C LEU A 48 -8.85 -10.58 -9.58
N ASP A 49 -8.52 -10.86 -8.32
CA ASP A 49 -7.20 -10.57 -7.77
C ASP A 49 -6.08 -11.26 -8.54
N GLY A 50 -6.27 -12.55 -8.89
CA GLY A 50 -5.27 -13.30 -9.65
C GLY A 50 -5.07 -12.80 -11.08
N TYR A 51 -6.14 -12.34 -11.74
CA TYR A 51 -6.06 -11.76 -13.07
C TYR A 51 -5.54 -10.31 -13.05
N LEU A 52 -5.98 -9.53 -12.06
CA LEU A 52 -5.50 -8.17 -11.83
C LEU A 52 -3.99 -8.14 -11.60
N GLN A 53 -3.47 -9.06 -10.77
CA GLN A 53 -2.03 -9.19 -10.54
C GLN A 53 -1.24 -9.42 -11.84
N LYS A 54 -1.75 -10.25 -12.75
CA LYS A 54 -1.10 -10.50 -14.05
C LYS A 54 -1.07 -9.24 -14.91
N LEU A 55 -2.18 -8.49 -14.95
CA LEU A 55 -2.28 -7.25 -15.73
C LEU A 55 -1.33 -6.17 -15.21
N ILE A 56 -1.32 -5.99 -13.89
CA ILE A 56 -0.46 -5.00 -13.26
C ILE A 56 1.02 -5.34 -13.45
N ARG A 57 1.41 -6.61 -13.30
CA ARG A 57 2.78 -7.07 -13.59
C ARG A 57 3.17 -6.89 -15.05
N ALA A 58 2.23 -6.92 -15.96
CA ALA A 58 2.44 -6.61 -17.37
C ALA A 58 2.44 -5.10 -17.68
N GLY A 59 2.35 -4.23 -16.65
CA GLY A 59 2.41 -2.77 -16.78
C GLY A 59 1.10 -2.10 -17.20
N TYR A 60 -0.03 -2.85 -17.22
CA TYR A 60 -1.33 -2.28 -17.60
C TYR A 60 -1.99 -1.53 -16.46
N ARG A 61 -2.67 -0.44 -16.80
CA ARG A 61 -3.64 0.25 -15.93
C ARG A 61 -5.01 -0.37 -16.10
N VAL A 62 -5.70 -0.63 -15.01
CA VAL A 62 -6.97 -1.35 -15.03
C VAL A 62 -8.05 -0.54 -14.31
N ALA A 63 -9.06 -0.10 -15.06
CA ALA A 63 -10.27 0.48 -14.49
C ALA A 63 -11.27 -0.65 -14.19
N ILE A 64 -11.73 -0.73 -12.94
CA ILE A 64 -12.73 -1.68 -12.47
C ILE A 64 -14.07 -0.97 -12.42
N CYS A 65 -15.04 -1.50 -13.16
CA CYS A 65 -16.38 -0.97 -13.26
C CYS A 65 -17.37 -1.95 -12.62
N ASP A 66 -17.84 -1.60 -11.43
CA ASP A 66 -18.74 -2.43 -10.64
C ASP A 66 -20.20 -2.01 -10.73
N GLN A 67 -21.08 -2.92 -10.35
CA GLN A 67 -22.50 -2.67 -10.19
C GLN A 67 -22.72 -1.92 -8.88
N VAL A 68 -23.18 -0.67 -8.96
CA VAL A 68 -23.45 0.19 -7.80
C VAL A 68 -24.92 0.14 -7.34
N GLU A 69 -25.73 -0.68 -7.98
CA GLU A 69 -27.14 -0.85 -7.70
C GLU A 69 -27.47 -2.35 -7.53
N ASP A 70 -28.35 -2.68 -6.58
CA ASP A 70 -28.79 -4.07 -6.39
C ASP A 70 -29.60 -4.56 -7.62
N PRO A 71 -29.15 -5.61 -8.31
CA PRO A 71 -29.84 -6.16 -9.47
C PRO A 71 -31.32 -6.54 -9.21
N LYS A 72 -31.70 -6.84 -7.95
CA LYS A 72 -33.05 -7.21 -7.56
C LYS A 72 -34.00 -6.01 -7.47
N THR A 73 -33.46 -4.80 -7.27
CA THR A 73 -34.23 -3.56 -7.11
C THR A 73 -34.19 -2.67 -8.34
N ALA A 74 -33.27 -2.94 -9.27
CA ALA A 74 -33.06 -2.14 -10.47
C ALA A 74 -34.26 -2.22 -11.42
N LYS A 75 -34.78 -1.04 -11.82
CA LYS A 75 -35.80 -0.91 -12.85
C LYS A 75 -35.15 -0.72 -14.23
N GLY A 76 -34.55 -1.75 -14.78
CA GLY A 76 -33.90 -1.70 -16.08
C GLY A 76 -32.47 -2.23 -16.04
N MET A 77 -31.53 -1.59 -16.79
CA MET A 77 -30.10 -1.94 -16.70
C MET A 77 -29.51 -1.48 -15.36
N VAL A 78 -28.86 -2.40 -14.65
CA VAL A 78 -28.14 -2.12 -13.40
C VAL A 78 -27.08 -1.06 -13.65
N ARG A 79 -27.09 -0.01 -12.84
CA ARG A 79 -26.10 1.08 -12.92
C ARG A 79 -24.72 0.56 -12.58
N ARG A 80 -23.75 0.99 -13.37
CA ARG A 80 -22.33 0.65 -13.21
C ARG A 80 -21.51 1.93 -13.18
N GLU A 81 -20.50 1.94 -12.33
CA GLU A 81 -19.56 3.04 -12.23
C GLU A 81 -18.14 2.48 -12.09
N VAL A 82 -17.14 3.25 -12.51
CA VAL A 82 -15.75 2.94 -12.22
C VAL A 82 -15.54 3.15 -10.73
N THR A 83 -15.34 2.07 -10.01
CA THR A 83 -15.16 2.09 -8.54
C THR A 83 -13.69 2.21 -8.14
N GLN A 84 -12.80 1.82 -9.03
CA GLN A 84 -11.36 1.89 -8.80
C GLN A 84 -10.58 1.90 -10.12
N THR A 85 -9.51 2.68 -10.17
CA THR A 85 -8.46 2.55 -11.20
C THR A 85 -7.19 2.04 -10.52
N VAL A 86 -6.74 0.87 -10.94
CA VAL A 86 -5.55 0.21 -10.40
C VAL A 86 -4.40 0.37 -11.39
N THR A 87 -3.28 0.91 -10.90
CA THR A 87 -2.03 1.06 -11.66
C THR A 87 -0.89 0.39 -10.90
N PRO A 88 0.27 0.13 -11.52
CA PRO A 88 1.40 -0.49 -10.83
C PRO A 88 1.81 0.23 -9.54
N GLY A 89 1.74 1.57 -9.50
CA GLY A 89 2.13 2.40 -8.35
C GLY A 89 1.01 2.64 -7.34
N THR A 90 -0.26 2.43 -7.70
CA THR A 90 -1.41 2.74 -6.82
C THR A 90 -2.01 1.52 -6.12
N LEU A 91 -1.26 0.44 -6.03
CA LEU A 91 -1.68 -0.78 -5.32
C LEU A 91 -1.80 -0.55 -3.82
N THR A 92 -2.93 -0.97 -3.24
CA THR A 92 -3.16 -0.96 -1.78
C THR A 92 -3.62 -2.31 -1.25
N ASP A 93 -4.02 -3.23 -2.15
CA ASP A 93 -4.47 -4.56 -1.76
C ASP A 93 -3.28 -5.43 -1.33
N PRO A 94 -3.28 -5.99 -0.08
CA PRO A 94 -2.22 -6.87 0.39
C PRO A 94 -2.01 -8.12 -0.47
N ALA A 95 -3.05 -8.60 -1.17
CA ALA A 95 -2.94 -9.76 -2.05
C ALA A 95 -2.07 -9.49 -3.30
N LEU A 96 -1.96 -8.22 -3.69
CA LEU A 96 -1.22 -7.78 -4.87
C LEU A 96 0.18 -7.26 -4.54
N LEU A 97 0.43 -6.89 -3.28
CA LEU A 97 1.67 -6.29 -2.80
C LEU A 97 2.65 -7.35 -2.25
N ASP A 98 3.94 -7.11 -2.48
CA ASP A 98 4.97 -7.81 -1.71
C ASP A 98 4.96 -7.27 -0.26
N PRO A 99 4.75 -8.11 0.77
CA PRO A 99 4.77 -7.67 2.15
C PRO A 99 6.16 -7.16 2.59
N ARG A 100 7.23 -7.62 1.96
CA ARG A 100 8.63 -7.34 2.34
C ARG A 100 9.24 -6.17 1.55
N ALA A 101 8.50 -5.54 0.63
CA ALA A 101 8.97 -4.42 -0.18
C ALA A 101 7.97 -3.26 -0.16
N TYR A 102 8.48 -2.04 -0.31
CA TYR A 102 7.66 -0.88 -0.61
C TYR A 102 7.25 -0.88 -2.09
N ASN A 103 6.04 -0.40 -2.37
CA ASN A 103 5.55 -0.22 -3.73
C ASN A 103 5.43 1.28 -4.02
N TYR A 104 6.55 1.90 -4.35
CA TYR A 104 6.57 3.33 -4.59
C TYR A 104 5.95 3.73 -5.93
N ILE A 105 5.20 4.82 -5.89
CA ILE A 105 4.91 5.64 -7.05
C ILE A 105 5.73 6.91 -6.94
N ALA A 106 6.44 7.30 -8.00
CA ALA A 106 7.22 8.53 -8.05
C ALA A 106 6.51 9.62 -8.86
N GLY A 107 6.86 10.87 -8.63
CA GLY A 107 6.47 12.02 -9.43
C GLY A 107 7.70 12.85 -9.76
N VAL A 108 7.90 13.21 -11.03
CA VAL A 108 9.02 14.05 -11.47
C VAL A 108 8.48 15.31 -12.12
N ALA A 109 8.93 16.47 -11.62
CA ALA A 109 8.56 17.78 -12.14
C ALA A 109 9.82 18.58 -12.52
N SER A 110 9.90 19.04 -13.75
CA SER A 110 10.95 19.97 -14.18
C SER A 110 10.45 21.39 -13.98
N THR A 111 11.22 22.19 -13.25
CA THR A 111 10.96 23.62 -13.01
C THR A 111 12.20 24.45 -13.35
N ARG A 112 12.08 25.78 -13.27
CA ARG A 112 13.25 26.67 -13.46
C ARG A 112 14.29 26.53 -12.36
N ASP A 113 13.86 26.06 -11.18
CA ASP A 113 14.68 25.97 -9.96
C ASP A 113 15.32 24.60 -9.79
N GLY A 114 15.05 23.65 -10.70
CA GLY A 114 15.59 22.29 -10.66
C GLY A 114 14.57 21.22 -10.97
N ILE A 115 14.92 19.97 -10.72
CA ILE A 115 14.06 18.82 -10.91
C ILE A 115 13.54 18.37 -9.53
N GLY A 116 12.23 18.45 -9.35
CA GLY A 116 11.55 17.88 -8.20
C GLY A 116 11.34 16.39 -8.37
N LEU A 117 11.67 15.63 -7.34
CA LEU A 117 11.38 14.21 -7.22
C LEU A 117 10.57 13.98 -5.94
N ALA A 118 9.40 13.39 -6.08
CA ALA A 118 8.56 12.98 -4.96
C ALA A 118 8.22 11.48 -5.08
N TRP A 119 8.00 10.82 -3.97
CA TRP A 119 7.55 9.43 -3.97
C TRP A 119 6.59 9.16 -2.83
N LEU A 120 5.59 8.35 -3.14
CA LEU A 120 4.53 7.96 -2.23
C LEU A 120 4.41 6.43 -2.21
N GLU A 121 4.32 5.85 -1.03
CA GLU A 121 3.92 4.47 -0.82
C GLU A 121 2.47 4.46 -0.31
N LEU A 122 1.55 4.14 -1.21
CA LEU A 122 0.13 4.36 -0.98
C LEU A 122 -0.47 3.40 0.07
N SER A 123 0.13 2.22 0.30
CA SER A 123 -0.37 1.25 1.29
C SER A 123 0.03 1.59 2.74
N THR A 124 1.01 2.48 2.93
CA THR A 124 1.48 2.91 4.26
C THR A 124 1.24 4.41 4.51
N GLY A 125 1.08 5.20 3.45
CA GLY A 125 0.97 6.66 3.52
C GLY A 125 2.31 7.39 3.62
N ARG A 126 3.45 6.69 3.42
CA ARG A 126 4.77 7.32 3.44
C ARG A 126 4.96 8.19 2.21
N PHE A 127 5.19 9.48 2.43
CA PHE A 127 5.28 10.48 1.37
C PHE A 127 6.49 11.37 1.57
N GLN A 128 7.40 11.39 0.60
CA GLN A 128 8.66 12.13 0.67
C GLN A 128 8.91 12.89 -0.63
N ALA A 129 9.66 14.00 -0.55
CA ALA A 129 10.07 14.76 -1.73
C ALA A 129 11.43 15.43 -1.53
N THR A 130 12.09 15.72 -2.64
CA THR A 130 13.38 16.41 -2.70
C THR A 130 13.56 17.14 -4.02
N THR A 131 14.52 18.03 -4.09
CA THR A 131 15.01 18.61 -5.35
C THR A 131 16.34 17.97 -5.70
N VAL A 132 16.48 17.49 -6.93
CA VAL A 132 17.67 16.80 -7.43
C VAL A 132 18.23 17.48 -8.68
N THR A 133 19.48 17.20 -8.97
CA THR A 133 20.05 17.51 -10.30
C THR A 133 19.65 16.43 -11.32
N LEU A 134 19.82 16.74 -12.60
CA LEU A 134 19.56 15.74 -13.66
C LEU A 134 20.45 14.50 -13.53
N THR A 135 21.68 14.67 -13.07
CA THR A 135 22.61 13.56 -12.83
C THR A 135 22.19 12.68 -11.67
N ASP A 136 21.67 13.27 -10.58
CA ASP A 136 21.25 12.53 -9.40
C ASP A 136 19.89 11.85 -9.58
N LEU A 137 19.07 12.32 -10.55
CA LEU A 137 17.75 11.76 -10.80
C LEU A 137 17.81 10.26 -11.15
N SER A 138 18.78 9.84 -11.97
CA SER A 138 18.94 8.43 -12.33
C SER A 138 19.27 7.56 -11.12
N ASP A 139 20.17 8.03 -10.27
CA ASP A 139 20.60 7.31 -9.07
C ASP A 139 19.47 7.18 -8.04
N GLU A 140 18.71 8.26 -7.86
CA GLU A 140 17.55 8.27 -6.97
C GLU A 140 16.41 7.39 -7.48
N LEU A 141 16.10 7.39 -8.79
CA LEU A 141 15.11 6.49 -9.37
C LEU A 141 15.55 5.03 -9.30
N ALA A 142 16.82 4.75 -9.52
CA ALA A 142 17.38 3.40 -9.35
C ALA A 142 17.32 2.95 -7.87
N ARG A 143 17.55 3.85 -6.93
CA ARG A 143 17.44 3.60 -5.49
C ARG A 143 16.00 3.28 -5.08
N LEU A 144 15.05 4.11 -5.51
CA LEU A 144 13.63 3.96 -5.18
C LEU A 144 13.00 2.78 -5.89
N SER A 145 13.45 2.49 -7.12
CA SER A 145 12.86 1.47 -7.99
C SER A 145 11.32 1.54 -8.01
N PRO A 146 10.74 2.73 -8.36
CA PRO A 146 9.30 2.90 -8.30
C PRO A 146 8.61 2.03 -9.34
N ALA A 147 7.44 1.50 -9.00
CA ALA A 147 6.63 0.72 -9.93
C ALA A 147 6.03 1.59 -11.03
N GLU A 148 5.84 2.87 -10.75
CA GLU A 148 5.27 3.84 -11.66
C GLU A 148 5.84 5.24 -11.40
N CYS A 149 6.01 6.03 -12.46
CA CYS A 149 6.47 7.40 -12.37
C CYS A 149 5.53 8.36 -13.12
N VAL A 150 4.98 9.34 -12.41
CA VAL A 150 4.10 10.38 -12.94
C VAL A 150 4.95 11.52 -13.51
N VAL A 151 4.74 11.86 -14.78
CA VAL A 151 5.57 12.81 -15.50
C VAL A 151 4.72 13.77 -16.33
N CYS A 152 5.23 14.97 -16.54
CA CYS A 152 4.63 15.93 -17.48
C CYS A 152 4.95 15.50 -18.92
N GLU A 153 3.91 15.40 -19.76
CA GLU A 153 4.05 15.00 -21.17
C GLU A 153 4.95 15.94 -21.99
N ASP A 154 4.99 17.23 -21.64
CA ASP A 154 5.77 18.23 -22.37
C ASP A 154 7.27 18.21 -22.02
N THR A 155 7.65 17.70 -20.84
CA THR A 155 9.04 17.78 -20.32
C THR A 155 9.75 16.44 -20.23
N VAL A 156 9.05 15.34 -20.42
CA VAL A 156 9.60 13.96 -20.25
C VAL A 156 10.79 13.72 -21.19
N ASP A 157 10.72 14.16 -22.42
CA ASP A 157 11.78 13.98 -23.41
C ASP A 157 12.98 14.93 -23.16
N GLU A 158 12.71 16.16 -22.69
CA GLU A 158 13.73 17.16 -22.38
C GLU A 158 14.72 16.68 -21.30
N ILE A 159 14.19 15.98 -20.31
CA ILE A 159 15.00 15.41 -19.19
C ILE A 159 15.47 13.98 -19.44
N GLY A 160 15.16 13.40 -20.62
CA GLY A 160 15.55 12.05 -20.99
C GLY A 160 14.92 10.94 -20.15
N LEU A 161 13.81 11.24 -19.48
CA LEU A 161 13.20 10.32 -18.52
C LEU A 161 12.58 9.09 -19.20
N GLY A 162 12.12 9.19 -20.44
CA GLY A 162 11.59 8.07 -21.21
C GLY A 162 12.63 6.94 -21.35
N TRP A 163 13.84 7.30 -21.79
CA TRP A 163 14.94 6.34 -21.90
C TRP A 163 15.36 5.76 -20.55
N LEU A 164 15.42 6.59 -19.50
CA LEU A 164 15.80 6.16 -18.16
C LEU A 164 14.76 5.18 -17.58
N ALA A 165 13.48 5.46 -17.77
CA ALA A 165 12.38 4.60 -17.33
C ALA A 165 12.42 3.23 -18.01
N ASP A 166 12.68 3.19 -19.31
CA ASP A 166 12.85 1.93 -20.06
C ASP A 166 14.02 1.10 -19.52
N GLN A 167 15.15 1.75 -19.20
CA GLN A 167 16.32 1.07 -18.61
C GLN A 167 16.04 0.48 -17.22
N LEU A 168 15.30 1.22 -16.40
CA LEU A 168 14.98 0.84 -15.02
C LEU A 168 13.71 -0.02 -14.91
N GLY A 169 12.97 -0.21 -16.01
CA GLY A 169 11.71 -0.95 -16.02
C GLY A 169 10.58 -0.24 -15.28
N ILE A 170 10.58 1.11 -15.30
CA ILE A 170 9.59 1.95 -14.62
C ILE A 170 8.44 2.26 -15.60
N SER A 171 7.19 2.03 -15.18
CA SER A 171 6.01 2.43 -15.94
C SER A 171 5.81 3.95 -15.89
N LEU A 172 5.67 4.63 -17.03
CA LEU A 172 5.41 6.07 -17.06
C LEU A 172 3.93 6.41 -17.13
N ALA A 173 3.52 7.36 -16.29
CA ALA A 173 2.20 7.97 -16.26
C ALA A 173 2.28 9.40 -16.80
N HIS A 174 2.04 9.57 -18.10
CA HIS A 174 2.02 10.89 -18.73
C HIS A 174 0.80 11.71 -18.30
N ARG A 175 1.04 12.97 -17.92
CA ARG A 175 0.01 13.90 -17.46
C ARG A 175 0.19 15.26 -18.14
N ALA A 176 -0.91 15.95 -18.38
CA ALA A 176 -0.91 17.24 -19.02
C ALA A 176 -0.18 18.32 -18.20
N ALA A 177 0.47 19.26 -18.86
CA ALA A 177 1.30 20.29 -18.23
C ALA A 177 0.58 21.13 -17.16
N TRP A 178 -0.72 21.40 -17.32
CA TRP A 178 -1.48 22.14 -16.33
C TRP A 178 -1.56 21.46 -14.95
N GLN A 179 -1.40 20.15 -14.88
CA GLN A 179 -1.37 19.37 -13.63
C GLN A 179 -0.05 19.52 -12.86
N PHE A 180 0.97 20.08 -13.51
CA PHE A 180 2.26 20.44 -12.92
C PHE A 180 2.42 21.94 -12.67
N GLY A 181 1.32 22.68 -12.72
CA GLY A 181 1.33 24.11 -12.38
C GLY A 181 1.74 24.33 -10.92
N VAL A 182 2.78 25.12 -10.68
CA VAL A 182 3.37 25.36 -9.33
C VAL A 182 2.31 25.73 -8.30
N ASP A 183 1.47 26.74 -8.60
CA ASP A 183 0.44 27.20 -7.67
C ASP A 183 -0.67 26.16 -7.45
N ALA A 184 -0.99 25.36 -8.47
CA ALA A 184 -1.98 24.29 -8.37
C ALA A 184 -1.47 23.14 -7.49
N CYS A 185 -0.24 22.71 -7.71
CA CYS A 185 0.41 21.66 -6.91
C CYS A 185 0.57 22.09 -5.46
N ARG A 186 1.02 23.34 -5.21
CA ARG A 186 1.12 23.87 -3.85
C ARG A 186 -0.23 23.89 -3.14
N ARG A 187 -1.30 24.35 -3.81
CA ARG A 187 -2.66 24.34 -3.25
C ARG A 187 -3.12 22.93 -2.92
N THR A 188 -2.89 21.97 -3.80
CA THR A 188 -3.22 20.56 -3.55
C THR A 188 -2.61 20.06 -2.25
N LEU A 189 -1.33 20.36 -1.98
CA LEU A 189 -0.66 19.98 -0.73
C LEU A 189 -1.27 20.70 0.48
N LEU A 190 -1.45 22.03 0.40
CA LEU A 190 -1.99 22.83 1.49
C LEU A 190 -3.42 22.41 1.88
N ASP A 191 -4.26 22.16 0.88
CA ASP A 191 -5.64 21.70 1.07
C ASP A 191 -5.69 20.30 1.68
N HIS A 192 -4.83 19.40 1.21
CA HIS A 192 -4.76 18.02 1.72
C HIS A 192 -4.32 17.97 3.19
N PHE A 193 -3.26 18.71 3.55
CA PHE A 193 -2.74 18.73 4.92
C PHE A 193 -3.48 19.71 5.84
N GLY A 194 -4.39 20.52 5.33
CA GLY A 194 -5.12 21.53 6.09
C GLY A 194 -4.23 22.62 6.67
N THR A 195 -3.14 22.98 5.97
CA THR A 195 -2.12 23.94 6.42
C THR A 195 -2.10 25.20 5.55
N ARG A 196 -1.47 26.27 6.06
CA ARG A 196 -1.28 27.53 5.29
C ARG A 196 0.06 27.63 4.61
N THR A 197 1.06 26.93 5.13
CA THR A 197 2.44 26.87 4.61
C THR A 197 2.96 25.44 4.68
N LEU A 198 4.03 25.15 3.96
CA LEU A 198 4.72 23.86 4.00
C LEU A 198 5.92 23.85 4.94
N GLU A 199 6.21 24.96 5.63
CA GLU A 199 7.35 25.08 6.56
C GLU A 199 7.31 24.04 7.69
N GLY A 200 6.12 23.67 8.18
CA GLY A 200 5.95 22.63 9.17
C GLY A 200 6.33 21.23 8.72
N PHE A 201 6.60 21.05 7.42
CA PHE A 201 7.09 19.82 6.78
C PHE A 201 8.55 19.96 6.32
N ASP A 202 9.26 20.99 6.77
CA ASP A 202 10.65 21.31 6.39
C ASP A 202 10.82 21.71 4.90
N PHE A 203 9.75 22.25 4.27
CA PHE A 203 9.80 22.82 2.92
C PHE A 203 9.71 24.34 2.99
N SER A 204 10.70 25.01 2.42
CA SER A 204 10.73 26.47 2.26
C SER A 204 10.02 26.90 0.97
N ASP A 205 9.88 28.21 0.81
CA ASP A 205 9.35 28.79 -0.45
C ASP A 205 10.31 28.57 -1.63
N ASP A 206 11.58 28.21 -1.39
CA ASP A 206 12.56 27.90 -2.44
C ASP A 206 12.49 26.44 -2.92
N ASP A 207 11.77 25.56 -2.21
CA ASP A 207 11.61 24.13 -2.57
C ASP A 207 10.51 23.91 -3.62
N ILE A 208 10.41 24.81 -4.61
CA ILE A 208 9.35 24.85 -5.62
C ILE A 208 9.29 23.54 -6.41
N ALA A 209 10.44 23.02 -6.83
CA ALA A 209 10.50 21.82 -7.65
C ALA A 209 9.97 20.59 -6.89
N ALA A 210 10.45 20.38 -5.66
CA ALA A 210 10.01 19.27 -4.79
C ALA A 210 8.50 19.36 -4.48
N ALA A 211 8.01 20.56 -4.12
CA ALA A 211 6.59 20.78 -3.85
C ALA A 211 5.71 20.58 -5.09
N THR A 212 6.20 20.94 -6.28
CA THR A 212 5.48 20.73 -7.54
C THR A 212 5.36 19.23 -7.85
N ALA A 213 6.45 18.47 -7.73
CA ALA A 213 6.45 17.03 -7.91
C ALA A 213 5.50 16.35 -6.92
N ALA A 214 5.57 16.73 -5.63
CA ALA A 214 4.73 16.18 -4.57
C ALA A 214 3.24 16.50 -4.82
N GLY A 215 2.89 17.73 -5.19
CA GLY A 215 1.51 18.11 -5.45
C GLY A 215 0.90 17.40 -6.65
N ALA A 216 1.65 17.27 -7.75
CA ALA A 216 1.22 16.53 -8.94
C ALA A 216 1.04 15.02 -8.63
N LEU A 217 1.96 14.43 -7.86
CA LEU A 217 1.89 13.03 -7.45
C LEU A 217 0.68 12.76 -6.54
N LEU A 218 0.43 13.63 -5.56
CA LEU A 218 -0.69 13.52 -4.65
C LEU A 218 -2.03 13.63 -5.39
N ALA A 219 -2.16 14.58 -6.33
CA ALA A 219 -3.34 14.73 -7.17
C ALA A 219 -3.60 13.47 -7.99
N TYR A 220 -2.55 12.91 -8.60
CA TYR A 220 -2.64 11.66 -9.35
C TYR A 220 -3.08 10.47 -8.49
N ALA A 221 -2.52 10.32 -7.31
CA ALA A 221 -2.88 9.26 -6.38
C ALA A 221 -4.34 9.37 -5.93
N ALA A 222 -4.81 10.59 -5.62
CA ALA A 222 -6.19 10.85 -5.22
C ALA A 222 -7.21 10.56 -6.35
N GLU A 223 -6.89 10.93 -7.60
CA GLU A 223 -7.72 10.63 -8.77
C GLU A 223 -7.91 9.12 -8.97
N ASN A 224 -6.83 8.33 -8.88
CA ASN A 224 -6.89 6.88 -9.10
C ASN A 224 -7.55 6.13 -7.93
N HIS A 225 -7.40 6.64 -6.71
CA HIS A 225 -7.96 6.02 -5.52
C HIS A 225 -9.44 6.41 -5.28
N LEU A 226 -9.95 7.40 -6.01
CA LEU A 226 -11.31 7.96 -5.92
C LEU A 226 -11.72 8.35 -4.49
N SER A 227 -10.76 8.70 -3.63
CA SER A 227 -11.00 9.12 -2.25
C SER A 227 -9.92 10.07 -1.77
N ALA A 228 -10.25 10.89 -0.77
CA ALA A 228 -9.23 11.56 0.03
C ALA A 228 -8.26 10.49 0.60
N LEU A 229 -7.00 10.82 0.71
CA LEU A 229 -5.94 9.93 1.20
C LEU A 229 -5.60 10.26 2.68
N PRO A 230 -6.50 10.04 3.65
CA PRO A 230 -6.34 10.52 5.02
C PRO A 230 -5.15 9.89 5.75
N HIS A 231 -4.69 8.74 5.29
CA HIS A 231 -3.51 8.05 5.82
C HIS A 231 -2.19 8.68 5.35
N VAL A 232 -2.21 9.49 4.29
CA VAL A 232 -1.06 10.31 3.88
C VAL A 232 -1.09 11.58 4.73
N ALA A 233 -0.64 11.45 5.98
CA ALA A 233 -0.78 12.51 6.98
C ALA A 233 0.39 13.50 6.99
N ARG A 234 1.51 13.18 6.33
CA ARG A 234 2.74 13.98 6.36
C ARG A 234 3.49 13.88 5.03
N LEU A 235 4.06 15.01 4.62
CA LEU A 235 5.11 15.08 3.61
C LEU A 235 6.45 15.30 4.33
N GLU A 236 7.47 14.53 3.98
CA GLU A 236 8.80 14.60 4.59
C GLU A 236 9.83 15.10 3.58
N ALA A 237 10.63 16.08 3.97
CA ALA A 237 11.77 16.51 3.17
C ALA A 237 12.87 15.43 3.22
N TYR A 238 13.30 14.96 2.06
CA TYR A 238 14.40 14.01 1.96
C TYR A 238 15.70 14.73 1.61
N SER A 239 16.77 14.38 2.32
CA SER A 239 18.12 14.87 2.03
C SER A 239 19.08 13.70 1.81
N SER A 240 19.66 13.61 0.62
CA SER A 240 20.68 12.62 0.29
C SER A 240 21.99 12.81 1.06
N SER A 241 22.24 14.01 1.64
CA SER A 241 23.46 14.32 2.35
C SER A 241 23.71 13.49 3.61
N GLN A 242 22.67 12.85 4.15
CA GLN A 242 22.75 11.97 5.33
C GLN A 242 23.21 10.55 4.98
N PHE A 243 23.25 10.20 3.70
CA PHE A 243 23.51 8.86 3.24
C PHE A 243 24.70 8.78 2.32
N LEU A 244 25.29 7.58 2.23
CA LEU A 244 26.31 7.27 1.24
C LEU A 244 25.66 7.23 -0.14
N VAL A 245 26.11 8.09 -1.03
CA VAL A 245 25.66 8.09 -2.43
C VAL A 245 26.21 6.86 -3.13
N ILE A 246 25.33 6.03 -3.66
CA ILE A 246 25.64 4.83 -4.45
C ILE A 246 24.98 5.05 -5.81
N ASP A 247 25.78 5.23 -6.84
CA ASP A 247 25.28 5.38 -8.22
C ASP A 247 24.56 4.13 -8.72
N GLU A 248 23.77 4.29 -9.78
CA GLU A 248 22.98 3.19 -10.40
C GLU A 248 23.87 2.01 -10.79
N ALA A 249 24.99 2.26 -11.45
CA ALA A 249 25.89 1.24 -11.94
C ALA A 249 26.52 0.43 -10.77
N THR A 250 26.95 1.10 -9.74
CA THR A 250 27.49 0.48 -8.51
C THR A 250 26.42 -0.33 -7.78
N ARG A 251 25.22 0.23 -7.60
CA ARG A 251 24.07 -0.44 -6.96
C ARG A 251 23.72 -1.74 -7.68
N ARG A 252 23.68 -1.69 -9.00
CA ARG A 252 23.41 -2.84 -9.86
C ARG A 252 24.53 -3.88 -9.78
N SER A 253 25.79 -3.43 -9.86
CA SER A 253 26.96 -4.32 -9.84
C SER A 253 27.14 -5.03 -8.50
N LEU A 254 26.75 -4.39 -7.38
CA LEU A 254 26.78 -4.97 -6.04
C LEU A 254 25.59 -5.88 -5.74
N GLU A 255 24.59 -5.93 -6.61
CA GLU A 255 23.37 -6.73 -6.43
C GLU A 255 22.74 -6.49 -5.04
N LEU A 256 22.63 -5.23 -4.61
CA LEU A 256 22.23 -4.90 -3.25
C LEU A 256 20.85 -5.44 -2.89
N THR A 257 19.86 -5.21 -3.76
CA THR A 257 18.45 -5.58 -3.49
C THR A 257 17.89 -6.60 -4.48
N ARG A 258 18.50 -6.71 -5.66
CA ARG A 258 18.09 -7.61 -6.75
C ARG A 258 19.30 -8.15 -7.50
N THR A 259 19.19 -9.37 -8.01
CA THR A 259 20.22 -9.98 -8.85
C THR A 259 20.27 -9.34 -10.24
N LEU A 260 21.47 -9.34 -10.85
CA LEU A 260 21.72 -8.75 -12.15
C LEU A 260 21.04 -9.54 -13.29
N VAL A 261 21.02 -10.87 -13.16
CA VAL A 261 20.55 -11.78 -14.21
C VAL A 261 19.03 -11.90 -14.23
N ASP A 262 18.44 -12.19 -13.07
CA ASP A 262 17.02 -12.53 -13.00
C ASP A 262 16.16 -11.41 -12.37
N GLY A 263 16.76 -10.34 -11.84
CA GLY A 263 16.08 -9.26 -11.16
C GLY A 263 15.37 -9.70 -9.86
N ASN A 264 15.73 -10.87 -9.33
CA ASN A 264 15.11 -11.44 -8.15
C ASN A 264 15.77 -10.92 -6.86
N ARG A 265 15.00 -10.90 -5.76
CA ARG A 265 15.52 -10.64 -4.41
C ARG A 265 16.41 -11.79 -3.93
N GLU A 266 16.00 -13.01 -4.19
CA GLU A 266 16.77 -14.22 -3.84
C GLU A 266 18.10 -14.24 -4.60
N GLY A 267 19.20 -14.43 -3.87
CA GLY A 267 20.56 -14.33 -4.40
C GLY A 267 21.20 -12.95 -4.29
N SER A 268 20.44 -11.88 -4.04
CA SER A 268 20.97 -10.54 -3.77
C SER A 268 21.55 -10.45 -2.35
N LEU A 269 22.31 -9.38 -2.07
CA LEU A 269 22.82 -9.12 -0.72
C LEU A 269 21.66 -9.03 0.29
N LEU A 270 20.59 -8.29 -0.03
CA LEU A 270 19.39 -8.21 0.80
C LEU A 270 18.76 -9.58 1.03
N GLY A 271 18.67 -10.41 -0.02
CA GLY A 271 18.11 -11.76 0.09
C GLY A 271 18.88 -12.66 1.05
N VAL A 272 20.22 -12.48 1.13
CA VAL A 272 21.08 -13.27 2.02
C VAL A 272 21.03 -12.80 3.48
N VAL A 273 20.96 -11.48 3.71
CA VAL A 273 21.04 -10.92 5.09
C VAL A 273 19.67 -10.74 5.74
N ASP A 274 18.57 -10.91 5.02
CA ASP A 274 17.23 -10.66 5.53
C ASP A 274 16.71 -11.85 6.37
N GLU A 275 16.99 -11.78 7.65
CA GLU A 275 16.47 -12.68 8.70
C GLU A 275 15.34 -12.02 9.51
N THR A 276 14.71 -10.96 8.99
CA THR A 276 13.63 -10.27 9.68
C THR A 276 12.39 -11.15 9.82
N VAL A 277 11.63 -10.96 10.90
CA VAL A 277 10.42 -11.74 11.21
C VAL A 277 9.12 -10.97 10.98
N THR A 278 9.22 -9.67 10.65
CA THR A 278 8.07 -8.82 10.34
C THR A 278 8.22 -8.20 8.95
N SER A 279 7.08 -7.94 8.28
CA SER A 279 7.07 -7.26 6.99
C SER A 279 7.66 -5.84 7.07
N MET A 280 7.33 -5.09 8.14
CA MET A 280 7.87 -3.75 8.41
C MET A 280 9.39 -3.79 8.57
N GLY A 281 9.90 -4.76 9.35
CA GLY A 281 11.36 -4.94 9.52
C GLY A 281 12.07 -5.29 8.21
N ALA A 282 11.47 -6.09 7.35
CA ALA A 282 12.02 -6.44 6.03
C ALA A 282 12.11 -5.21 5.11
N ARG A 283 11.07 -4.35 5.12
CA ARG A 283 11.08 -3.09 4.37
C ARG A 283 12.15 -2.13 4.89
N LEU A 284 12.24 -1.97 6.23
CA LEU A 284 13.25 -1.12 6.85
C LEU A 284 14.68 -1.60 6.58
N LEU A 285 14.93 -2.91 6.62
CA LEU A 285 16.24 -3.47 6.29
C LEU A 285 16.62 -3.19 4.83
N GLY A 286 15.67 -3.36 3.90
CA GLY A 286 15.87 -3.01 2.49
C GLY A 286 16.20 -1.54 2.29
N GLU A 287 15.53 -0.66 3.03
CA GLU A 287 15.80 0.78 3.02
C GLU A 287 17.19 1.11 3.59
N TRP A 288 17.58 0.52 4.72
CA TRP A 288 18.90 0.73 5.31
C TRP A 288 20.03 0.28 4.39
N LEU A 289 19.84 -0.85 3.70
CA LEU A 289 20.81 -1.34 2.74
C LEU A 289 20.91 -0.43 1.51
N SER A 290 19.78 0.14 1.08
CA SER A 290 19.71 1.07 -0.05
C SER A 290 20.23 2.47 0.30
N ASN A 291 20.20 2.87 1.57
CA ASN A 291 20.60 4.18 2.10
C ASN A 291 21.55 3.99 3.29
N PRO A 292 22.82 3.57 3.07
CA PRO A 292 23.78 3.46 4.17
C PRO A 292 24.07 4.83 4.78
N LEU A 293 24.10 4.88 6.11
CA LEU A 293 24.40 6.12 6.84
C LEU A 293 25.85 6.55 6.64
N THR A 294 26.10 7.86 6.69
CA THR A 294 27.43 8.45 6.75
C THR A 294 27.77 9.00 8.13
N ASP A 295 26.77 9.24 8.97
CA ASP A 295 26.93 9.72 10.34
C ASP A 295 27.48 8.61 11.25
N ILE A 296 28.71 8.79 11.73
CA ILE A 296 29.43 7.83 12.58
C ILE A 296 28.68 7.59 13.90
N VAL A 297 28.03 8.62 14.46
CA VAL A 297 27.32 8.50 15.74
C VAL A 297 26.11 7.58 15.59
N GLN A 298 25.33 7.78 14.52
CA GLN A 298 24.18 6.92 14.23
C GLN A 298 24.61 5.48 13.88
N ILE A 299 25.71 5.33 13.14
CA ILE A 299 26.27 4.00 12.82
C ILE A 299 26.68 3.29 14.11
N ALA A 300 27.43 3.95 14.99
CA ALA A 300 27.86 3.38 16.27
C ALA A 300 26.66 2.98 17.13
N SER A 301 25.65 3.85 17.26
CA SER A 301 24.44 3.57 18.03
C SER A 301 23.69 2.32 17.53
N ARG A 302 23.61 2.10 16.20
CA ARG A 302 23.03 0.86 15.64
C ARG A 302 23.91 -0.36 15.95
N LEU A 303 25.23 -0.23 15.86
CA LEU A 303 26.17 -1.33 16.15
C LEU A 303 26.15 -1.71 17.62
N ASP A 304 26.05 -0.75 18.55
CA ASP A 304 25.95 -1.00 19.99
C ASP A 304 24.67 -1.81 20.31
N ALA A 305 23.54 -1.47 19.72
CA ALA A 305 22.30 -2.22 19.86
C ALA A 305 22.41 -3.67 19.32
N VAL A 306 23.10 -3.86 18.20
CA VAL A 306 23.36 -5.19 17.62
C VAL A 306 24.30 -5.98 18.54
N GLU A 307 25.35 -5.36 19.08
CA GLU A 307 26.29 -5.99 20.00
C GLU A 307 25.61 -6.48 21.28
N GLU A 308 24.71 -5.68 21.83
CA GLU A 308 23.92 -6.05 23.01
C GLU A 308 23.06 -7.28 22.75
N PHE A 309 22.31 -7.32 21.64
CA PHE A 309 21.51 -8.49 21.28
C PHE A 309 22.37 -9.73 20.98
N ARG A 310 23.56 -9.55 20.40
CA ARG A 310 24.52 -10.63 20.18
C ARG A 310 25.04 -11.19 21.49
N GLY A 311 25.29 -10.32 22.48
CA GLY A 311 25.68 -10.71 23.84
C GLY A 311 24.58 -11.40 24.63
N GLY A 312 23.31 -11.14 24.30
CA GLY A 312 22.12 -11.68 24.95
C GLY A 312 21.23 -12.58 24.07
N PRO A 313 21.70 -13.75 23.59
CA PRO A 313 20.95 -14.55 22.59
C PRO A 313 19.60 -15.07 23.09
N ALA A 314 19.38 -15.17 24.40
CA ALA A 314 18.08 -15.53 24.97
C ALA A 314 17.08 -14.41 24.76
N VAL A 315 17.44 -13.17 25.11
CA VAL A 315 16.60 -11.99 24.91
C VAL A 315 16.31 -11.75 23.42
N CYS A 316 17.33 -11.90 22.57
CA CYS A 316 17.15 -11.79 21.12
C CYS A 316 16.07 -12.78 20.62
N ARG A 317 16.07 -14.01 21.11
CA ARG A 317 15.03 -15.00 20.77
C ARG A 317 13.65 -14.58 21.28
N GLU A 318 13.55 -14.10 22.53
CA GLU A 318 12.27 -13.65 23.10
C GLU A 318 11.69 -12.46 22.34
N VAL A 319 12.50 -11.44 22.02
CA VAL A 319 12.10 -10.31 21.18
C VAL A 319 11.60 -10.80 19.82
N ARG A 320 12.34 -11.70 19.17
CA ARG A 320 11.93 -12.28 17.87
C ARG A 320 10.61 -13.06 17.97
N GLU A 321 10.35 -13.79 19.05
CA GLU A 321 9.06 -14.49 19.25
C GLU A 321 7.90 -13.50 19.43
N GLN A 322 8.10 -12.40 20.15
CA GLN A 322 7.07 -11.35 20.23
C GLN A 322 6.82 -10.71 18.86
N LEU A 323 7.88 -10.38 18.12
CA LEU A 323 7.79 -9.77 16.79
C LEU A 323 7.08 -10.67 15.76
N LYS A 324 7.21 -12.01 15.82
CA LYS A 324 6.49 -12.94 14.91
C LYS A 324 4.97 -12.81 14.99
N GLY A 325 4.44 -12.37 16.10
CA GLY A 325 3.01 -12.17 16.29
C GLY A 325 2.54 -10.74 16.01
N ILE A 326 3.42 -9.87 15.53
CA ILE A 326 3.11 -8.50 15.14
C ILE A 326 2.76 -8.47 13.66
N TYR A 327 1.54 -8.02 13.37
CA TYR A 327 1.07 -7.79 12.02
C TYR A 327 1.61 -6.48 11.44
N ASP A 328 1.42 -6.27 10.16
CA ASP A 328 1.86 -5.06 9.45
C ASP A 328 1.03 -3.83 9.85
N LEU A 329 1.44 -3.16 10.93
CA LEU A 329 0.74 -1.99 11.48
C LEU A 329 0.67 -0.83 10.49
N GLU A 330 1.71 -0.60 9.69
CA GLU A 330 1.71 0.49 8.70
C GLU A 330 0.55 0.30 7.70
N ARG A 331 0.43 -0.89 7.11
CA ARG A 331 -0.64 -1.20 6.16
C ARG A 331 -2.01 -1.36 6.83
N LEU A 332 -2.06 -1.87 8.06
CA LEU A 332 -3.31 -1.98 8.82
C LEU A 332 -3.89 -0.61 9.14
N THR A 333 -3.08 0.32 9.64
CA THR A 333 -3.54 1.69 9.98
C THR A 333 -3.99 2.46 8.74
N ALA A 334 -3.32 2.30 7.61
CA ALA A 334 -3.76 2.90 6.35
C ALA A 334 -5.15 2.37 5.92
N ARG A 335 -5.40 1.05 6.03
CA ARG A 335 -6.73 0.49 5.74
C ARG A 335 -7.81 0.98 6.70
N VAL A 336 -7.49 1.12 7.98
CA VAL A 336 -8.42 1.69 8.98
C VAL A 336 -8.74 3.15 8.61
N ALA A 337 -7.74 3.97 8.35
CA ALA A 337 -7.91 5.38 8.01
C ALA A 337 -8.72 5.60 6.73
N THR A 338 -8.62 4.69 5.76
CA THR A 338 -9.37 4.74 4.50
C THR A 338 -10.74 4.05 4.56
N GLY A 339 -11.14 3.50 5.72
CA GLY A 339 -12.41 2.79 5.89
C GLY A 339 -12.49 1.44 5.15
N ARG A 340 -11.34 0.87 4.77
CA ARG A 340 -11.24 -0.40 4.05
C ARG A 340 -10.89 -1.59 4.95
N ALA A 341 -10.71 -1.35 6.24
CA ALA A 341 -10.39 -2.40 7.19
C ALA A 341 -11.56 -3.38 7.37
N SER A 342 -11.25 -4.68 7.30
CA SER A 342 -12.18 -5.74 7.66
C SER A 342 -12.25 -5.92 9.18
N PRO A 343 -13.28 -6.61 9.72
CA PRO A 343 -13.29 -6.98 11.14
C PRO A 343 -12.05 -7.77 11.57
N ARG A 344 -11.53 -8.64 10.71
CA ARG A 344 -10.30 -9.39 10.94
C ARG A 344 -9.06 -8.49 11.02
N ASP A 345 -8.99 -7.43 10.23
CA ASP A 345 -7.90 -6.45 10.31
C ASP A 345 -7.85 -5.77 11.69
N LEU A 346 -9.01 -5.43 12.25
CA LEU A 346 -9.10 -4.87 13.60
C LEU A 346 -8.71 -5.93 14.67
N GLY A 347 -9.04 -7.20 14.46
CA GLY A 347 -8.57 -8.30 15.30
C GLY A 347 -7.04 -8.44 15.26
N CYS A 348 -6.43 -8.35 14.06
CA CYS A 348 -4.97 -8.35 13.90
C CYS A 348 -4.32 -7.13 14.58
N LEU A 349 -4.95 -5.95 14.51
CA LEU A 349 -4.49 -4.76 15.22
C LEU A 349 -4.50 -4.99 16.73
N SER A 350 -5.62 -5.48 17.30
CA SER A 350 -5.74 -5.80 18.72
C SER A 350 -4.70 -6.82 19.17
N GLY A 351 -4.53 -7.91 18.40
CA GLY A 351 -3.52 -8.95 18.68
C GLY A 351 -2.09 -8.42 18.66
N THR A 352 -1.80 -7.41 17.81
CA THR A 352 -0.50 -6.75 17.78
C THR A 352 -0.31 -5.85 19.00
N LEU A 353 -1.28 -5.00 19.33
CA LEU A 353 -1.20 -4.10 20.48
C LEU A 353 -1.07 -4.86 21.81
N ALA A 354 -1.71 -6.02 21.93
CA ALA A 354 -1.60 -6.88 23.11
C ALA A 354 -0.18 -7.42 23.37
N ARG A 355 0.73 -7.42 22.37
CA ARG A 355 2.12 -7.86 22.51
C ARG A 355 3.09 -6.74 22.89
N LEU A 356 2.70 -5.48 22.67
CA LEU A 356 3.57 -4.33 22.90
C LEU A 356 4.06 -4.20 24.34
N PRO A 357 3.24 -4.47 25.41
CA PRO A 357 3.73 -4.39 26.79
C PRO A 357 4.92 -5.31 27.08
N GLN A 358 4.87 -6.56 26.58
CA GLN A 358 5.97 -7.50 26.77
C GLN A 358 7.20 -7.10 25.95
N LEU A 359 7.01 -6.62 24.72
CA LEU A 359 8.11 -6.11 23.90
C LEU A 359 8.77 -4.89 24.57
N LYS A 360 7.98 -3.95 25.08
CA LYS A 360 8.46 -2.78 25.82
C LYS A 360 9.27 -3.20 27.05
N GLN A 361 8.80 -4.16 27.81
CA GLN A 361 9.52 -4.70 28.96
C GLN A 361 10.88 -5.32 28.58
N LEU A 362 10.94 -6.07 27.49
CA LEU A 362 12.20 -6.64 26.99
C LEU A 362 13.23 -5.58 26.56
N LEU A 363 12.77 -4.40 26.15
CA LEU A 363 13.61 -3.28 25.76
C LEU A 363 14.02 -2.42 26.97
N SER A 364 13.19 -2.28 28.01
CA SER A 364 13.44 -1.41 29.17
C SER A 364 14.67 -1.81 30.01
N GLU A 365 15.16 -3.03 29.87
CA GLU A 365 16.33 -3.55 30.59
C GLU A 365 17.60 -3.51 29.73
N ARG A 366 17.65 -2.65 28.70
CA ARG A 366 18.77 -2.61 27.75
C ARG A 366 19.63 -1.37 28.02
N ASP A 367 20.94 -1.52 27.77
CA ASP A 367 21.94 -0.49 28.02
C ASP A 367 22.21 0.37 26.76
N ALA A 368 22.02 -0.20 25.54
CA ALA A 368 22.26 0.53 24.30
C ALA A 368 21.27 1.69 24.13
N CYS A 369 21.77 2.90 23.90
CA CYS A 369 21.00 4.13 23.81
C CYS A 369 19.82 4.01 22.83
N LEU A 370 20.05 3.44 21.65
CA LEU A 370 19.02 3.25 20.63
C LEU A 370 17.85 2.36 21.13
N LEU A 371 18.13 1.34 21.94
CA LEU A 371 17.10 0.47 22.48
C LEU A 371 16.26 1.19 23.54
N GLY A 372 16.90 2.03 24.38
CA GLY A 372 16.19 2.91 25.31
C GLY A 372 15.31 3.94 24.61
N GLU A 373 15.80 4.60 23.57
CA GLU A 373 15.01 5.53 22.74
C GLU A 373 13.80 4.84 22.10
N LEU A 374 13.96 3.62 21.59
CA LEU A 374 12.87 2.85 21.02
C LEU A 374 11.84 2.46 22.09
N GLU A 375 12.29 2.10 23.31
CA GLU A 375 11.42 1.81 24.44
C GLU A 375 10.59 3.02 24.84
N GLU A 376 11.22 4.20 25.01
CA GLU A 376 10.52 5.44 25.38
C GLU A 376 9.47 5.84 24.34
N ARG A 377 9.77 5.68 23.06
CA ARG A 377 8.88 6.02 21.94
C ARG A 377 7.77 5.00 21.70
N LEU A 378 7.86 3.81 22.28
CA LEU A 378 6.87 2.76 22.11
C LEU A 378 5.61 3.06 22.94
N ASP A 379 4.58 3.63 22.28
CA ASP A 379 3.26 3.81 22.86
C ASP A 379 2.48 2.49 22.81
N LEU A 380 1.87 2.13 23.92
CA LEU A 380 1.10 0.88 24.05
C LEU A 380 -0.31 0.99 23.46
N CYS A 381 -0.81 2.19 23.20
CA CYS A 381 -2.16 2.46 22.68
C CYS A 381 -3.24 1.66 23.45
N SER A 382 -3.17 1.65 24.79
CA SER A 382 -3.99 0.81 25.66
C SER A 382 -5.49 1.11 25.52
N ASP A 383 -5.86 2.36 25.29
CA ASP A 383 -7.23 2.80 25.05
C ASP A 383 -7.82 2.19 23.77
N VAL A 384 -7.01 2.11 22.69
CA VAL A 384 -7.40 1.46 21.43
C VAL A 384 -7.55 -0.04 21.64
N LEU A 385 -6.56 -0.67 22.31
CA LEU A 385 -6.60 -2.11 22.63
C LEU A 385 -7.87 -2.46 23.45
N GLU A 386 -8.14 -1.74 24.52
CA GLU A 386 -9.31 -1.95 25.36
C GLU A 386 -10.62 -1.82 24.58
N ARG A 387 -10.72 -0.76 23.76
CA ARG A 387 -11.92 -0.51 22.97
C ARG A 387 -12.18 -1.61 21.94
N VAL A 388 -11.14 -2.03 21.20
CA VAL A 388 -11.27 -3.07 20.16
C VAL A 388 -11.58 -4.43 20.81
N SER A 389 -10.88 -4.79 21.87
CA SER A 389 -11.07 -6.07 22.60
C SER A 389 -12.43 -6.17 23.29
N ALA A 390 -12.97 -5.05 23.81
CA ALA A 390 -14.30 -5.03 24.38
C ALA A 390 -15.39 -5.17 23.31
N THR A 391 -15.13 -4.67 22.09
CA THR A 391 -16.14 -4.62 21.02
C THR A 391 -16.19 -5.91 20.19
N LEU A 392 -15.02 -6.44 19.80
CA LEU A 392 -14.93 -7.56 18.87
C LEU A 392 -14.81 -8.92 19.56
N VAL A 393 -15.28 -9.95 18.89
CA VAL A 393 -14.98 -11.34 19.23
C VAL A 393 -13.49 -11.64 19.03
N ASP A 394 -12.96 -12.70 19.63
CA ASP A 394 -11.52 -13.03 19.59
C ASP A 394 -11.02 -13.39 18.17
N ASP A 395 -11.87 -14.02 17.35
CA ASP A 395 -11.58 -14.35 15.93
C ASP A 395 -12.71 -13.81 15.04
N PRO A 396 -12.66 -12.53 14.68
CA PRO A 396 -13.70 -11.93 13.88
C PRO A 396 -13.65 -12.42 12.42
N PRO A 397 -14.81 -12.55 11.75
CA PRO A 397 -14.89 -12.98 10.36
C PRO A 397 -14.24 -11.95 9.42
N LEU A 398 -13.93 -12.39 8.19
CA LEU A 398 -13.38 -11.50 7.17
C LEU A 398 -14.42 -10.50 6.66
N LEU A 399 -15.64 -10.99 6.39
CA LEU A 399 -16.70 -10.17 5.81
C LEU A 399 -17.72 -9.73 6.89
N VAL A 400 -18.13 -8.48 6.82
CA VAL A 400 -19.19 -7.94 7.70
C VAL A 400 -20.51 -8.68 7.51
N SER A 401 -20.81 -9.16 6.29
CA SER A 401 -22.00 -9.93 5.95
C SER A 401 -22.12 -11.26 6.69
N ASP A 402 -21.00 -11.83 7.16
CA ASP A 402 -21.01 -13.13 7.85
C ASP A 402 -21.60 -13.02 9.26
N GLY A 403 -21.68 -11.81 9.82
CA GLY A 403 -22.19 -11.56 11.16
C GLY A 403 -21.24 -12.07 12.26
N GLY A 404 -21.70 -12.05 13.53
CA GLY A 404 -20.94 -12.59 14.65
C GLY A 404 -19.66 -11.79 14.99
N ILE A 405 -19.62 -10.50 14.66
CA ILE A 405 -18.43 -9.64 14.80
C ILE A 405 -18.32 -9.08 16.21
N ILE A 406 -19.45 -8.63 16.76
CA ILE A 406 -19.51 -7.92 18.04
C ILE A 406 -19.61 -8.95 19.17
N ARG A 407 -18.84 -8.74 20.23
CA ARG A 407 -18.82 -9.57 21.44
C ARG A 407 -20.17 -9.51 22.16
N ASP A 408 -20.60 -10.63 22.71
CA ASP A 408 -21.78 -10.69 23.58
C ASP A 408 -21.52 -9.84 24.84
N GLY A 409 -22.51 -9.05 25.26
CA GLY A 409 -22.41 -8.11 26.38
C GLY A 409 -21.91 -6.72 26.03
N PHE A 410 -21.50 -6.46 24.78
CA PHE A 410 -21.07 -5.12 24.37
C PHE A 410 -22.25 -4.16 24.14
N ASP A 411 -23.31 -4.64 23.50
CA ASP A 411 -24.52 -3.86 23.21
C ASP A 411 -25.78 -4.64 23.63
N VAL A 412 -26.48 -4.11 24.60
CA VAL A 412 -27.65 -4.76 25.21
C VAL A 412 -28.79 -4.97 24.21
N GLU A 413 -28.98 -4.04 23.27
CA GLU A 413 -30.04 -4.18 22.27
C GLU A 413 -29.69 -5.21 21.20
N LEU A 414 -28.43 -5.27 20.83
CA LEU A 414 -27.94 -6.30 19.91
C LEU A 414 -28.09 -7.70 20.53
N ASP A 415 -27.75 -7.86 21.80
CA ASP A 415 -27.90 -9.13 22.51
C ASP A 415 -29.38 -9.54 22.60
N ARG A 416 -30.27 -8.59 22.94
CA ARG A 416 -31.70 -8.82 22.93
C ARG A 416 -32.24 -9.27 21.58
N LEU A 417 -31.74 -8.66 20.48
CA LEU A 417 -32.14 -9.03 19.13
C LEU A 417 -31.59 -10.43 18.74
N ARG A 418 -30.38 -10.77 19.16
CA ARG A 418 -29.80 -12.10 18.96
C ARG A 418 -30.59 -13.19 19.68
N ASP A 419 -30.99 -12.93 20.94
CA ASP A 419 -31.80 -13.87 21.70
C ASP A 419 -33.17 -14.07 21.08
N LEU A 420 -33.82 -13.00 20.60
CA LEU A 420 -35.07 -13.11 19.86
C LEU A 420 -34.90 -13.93 18.56
N ALA A 421 -33.79 -13.75 17.83
CA ALA A 421 -33.53 -14.50 16.60
C ALA A 421 -33.23 -15.99 16.88
N ARG A 422 -32.50 -16.31 17.97
CA ARG A 422 -32.23 -17.68 18.42
C ARG A 422 -33.51 -18.35 18.88
N GLY A 423 -34.25 -17.73 19.78
CA GLY A 423 -35.49 -18.23 20.30
C GLY A 423 -36.57 -18.46 19.23
N GLY A 424 -36.63 -17.58 18.21
CA GLY A 424 -37.50 -17.78 17.05
C GLY A 424 -37.14 -19.01 16.21
N LYS A 425 -35.86 -19.28 16.00
CA LYS A 425 -35.38 -20.49 15.30
C LYS A 425 -35.68 -21.76 16.08
N GLU A 426 -35.46 -21.75 17.39
CA GLU A 426 -35.77 -22.88 18.28
C GLU A 426 -37.28 -23.15 18.30
N TRP A 427 -38.09 -22.11 18.39
CA TRP A 427 -39.55 -22.25 18.32
C TRP A 427 -40.01 -22.83 16.99
N ILE A 428 -39.51 -22.38 15.86
CA ILE A 428 -39.81 -22.93 14.54
C ILE A 428 -39.40 -24.41 14.44
N ALA A 429 -38.19 -24.76 14.93
CA ALA A 429 -37.73 -26.15 14.93
C ALA A 429 -38.58 -27.04 15.81
N ALA A 430 -38.98 -26.58 17.02
CA ALA A 430 -39.89 -27.29 17.91
C ALA A 430 -41.30 -27.46 17.28
N TYR A 431 -41.77 -26.42 16.62
CA TYR A 431 -43.09 -26.47 15.93
C TYR A 431 -43.06 -27.43 14.76
N GLN A 432 -42.00 -27.48 13.95
CA GLN A 432 -41.82 -28.47 12.88
C GLN A 432 -41.82 -29.91 13.42
N LEU A 433 -41.08 -30.14 14.54
CA LEU A 433 -41.09 -31.47 15.17
C LEU A 433 -42.48 -31.85 15.68
N SER A 434 -43.28 -30.92 16.22
CA SER A 434 -44.64 -31.18 16.67
C SER A 434 -45.61 -31.52 15.53
N LEU A 435 -45.37 -30.96 14.34
CA LEU A 435 -46.16 -31.25 13.13
C LEU A 435 -45.83 -32.64 12.51
N ILE A 436 -44.60 -33.13 12.71
CA ILE A 436 -44.19 -34.46 12.22
C ILE A 436 -44.76 -35.56 13.11
N HIS A 437 -45.15 -35.29 14.33
CA HIS A 437 -45.79 -36.25 15.25
C HIS A 437 -47.30 -36.27 15.23
N ILE A 438 -47.95 -35.48 14.40
CA ILE A 438 -49.39 -35.50 14.12
C ILE A 438 -49.67 -36.19 12.78
#